data_a6462125897db8bf3fe696839c161c42
#
_entry.id   a6462125897db8bf3fe696839c161c42
#
_cell.length_a   1.000
_cell.length_b   1.000
_cell.length_c   1.000
_cell.angle_alpha   90.00
_cell.angle_beta   90.00
_cell.angle_gamma   90.00
#
_symmetry.space_group_name_H-M   'P 1'
#
loop_
_entity.id
_entity.type
_entity.pdbx_description
1 polymer ?
#
loop_
_entity_poly.entity_id
_entity_poly.type
_entity_poly.pdbx_seq_one_letter_code
_entity_poly.pdbx_strand_id
1 'polypeptide(L)'
;MSAIEITHTRREDTLIEGTSRNDGSKEVLRTRHYASGYTTLAKWSRNLECWYLPYSRDKQTSKPMLEALADRLRAAGFEVTVTIDETDRRSFAEAEEDRVERAEDRAERFGQYSGNAAARSEAAWKRSHDISERFHMGQPILVGHHSERRARRDHERMDTAMRTSIGERDKAGYWADREKAAAGYEQFRKNPGRTLRRIAKLKADLRAVEKWQRGESAKGYTRTAHSPEAVQELATEHEELTEQITYWEKVIAEAEKEGFKVWSKADFQRGDYVCHGGTWYAVLRVNAKSVTIPHIHNGVGQKVVHADGNRLEWTWPLPYDKVSGRMSADEMQRKLATP
;
A
#
# COMPACT_ATOMS: atom_id res chain seq x y z
N MET A 1 27.14 -1.50 32.53
CA MET A 1 26.83 -1.28 31.11
C MET A 1 25.42 -1.81 30.87
N SER A 2 24.59 -1.09 30.14
CA SER A 2 23.23 -1.58 29.85
C SER A 2 23.35 -2.68 28.80
N ALA A 3 22.76 -3.85 29.08
CA ALA A 3 22.67 -4.94 28.13
C ALA A 3 21.50 -4.67 27.20
N ILE A 4 21.75 -4.71 25.89
CA ILE A 4 20.74 -4.59 24.84
C ILE A 4 20.53 -5.95 24.21
N GLU A 5 19.28 -6.34 24.07
CA GLU A 5 18.90 -7.56 23.38
C GLU A 5 18.21 -7.22 22.06
N ILE A 6 18.71 -7.79 20.96
CA ILE A 6 18.09 -7.72 19.64
C ILE A 6 17.48 -9.10 19.38
N THR A 7 16.16 -9.17 19.42
CA THR A 7 15.42 -10.39 19.16
C THR A 7 14.67 -10.28 17.85
N HIS A 8 14.83 -11.24 16.95
CA HIS A 8 14.01 -11.34 15.75
C HIS A 8 13.20 -12.61 15.76
N THR A 9 11.87 -12.46 15.66
CA THR A 9 10.97 -13.55 15.29
C THR A 9 10.13 -13.10 14.09
N ARG A 10 9.74 -14.03 13.26
CA ARG A 10 8.89 -13.71 12.10
C ARG A 10 7.49 -13.30 12.54
N ARG A 11 7.07 -13.69 13.72
CA ARG A 11 5.77 -13.37 14.32
C ARG A 11 5.71 -11.94 14.86
N GLU A 12 6.75 -11.48 15.55
CA GLU A 12 6.71 -10.26 16.35
C GLU A 12 7.48 -9.06 15.78
N ASP A 13 8.23 -9.22 14.73
CA ASP A 13 9.20 -8.25 14.21
C ASP A 13 10.61 -8.44 14.80
N THR A 14 11.53 -7.53 14.46
CA THR A 14 12.80 -7.38 15.14
C THR A 14 12.65 -6.36 16.26
N LEU A 15 12.74 -6.79 17.49
CA LEU A 15 12.65 -5.97 18.69
C LEU A 15 14.05 -5.69 19.25
N ILE A 16 14.22 -4.53 19.88
CA ILE A 16 15.46 -4.10 20.51
C ILE A 16 15.11 -3.58 21.89
N GLU A 17 15.47 -4.34 22.89
CA GLU A 17 15.14 -4.14 24.29
C GLU A 17 16.37 -3.78 25.12
N GLY A 18 16.18 -3.37 26.37
CA GLY A 18 17.29 -3.03 27.29
C GLY A 18 17.84 -1.61 27.11
N THR A 19 17.21 -0.76 26.28
CA THR A 19 17.59 0.64 26.11
C THR A 19 16.94 1.53 27.17
N SER A 20 17.63 2.59 27.56
CA SER A 20 17.12 3.58 28.51
C SER A 20 17.08 4.98 27.92
N ARG A 21 16.28 5.84 28.52
CA ARG A 21 16.17 7.24 28.07
C ARG A 21 17.49 7.98 28.28
N ASN A 22 18.04 8.58 27.20
CA ASN A 22 19.28 9.38 27.17
C ASN A 22 20.56 8.55 27.41
N ASP A 23 20.56 7.26 27.15
CA ASP A 23 21.73 6.38 27.23
C ASP A 23 22.64 6.41 25.99
N GLY A 24 22.26 7.11 24.93
CA GLY A 24 22.99 7.18 23.67
C GLY A 24 22.54 6.13 22.63
N SER A 25 21.74 5.13 23.01
CA SER A 25 21.27 4.10 22.07
C SER A 25 20.40 4.67 20.95
N LYS A 26 19.58 5.68 21.26
CA LYS A 26 18.71 6.37 20.32
C LYS A 26 19.48 6.94 19.12
N GLU A 27 20.64 7.53 19.34
CA GLU A 27 21.48 8.13 18.31
C GLU A 27 21.96 7.07 17.33
N VAL A 28 22.38 5.90 17.82
CA VAL A 28 22.77 4.76 17.01
C VAL A 28 21.60 4.18 16.23
N LEU A 29 20.47 3.94 16.90
CA LEU A 29 19.29 3.30 16.35
C LEU A 29 18.55 4.14 15.29
N ARG A 30 18.63 5.46 15.37
CA ARG A 30 18.00 6.39 14.41
C ARG A 30 18.94 6.89 13.32
N THR A 31 20.22 6.61 13.40
CA THR A 31 21.18 7.05 12.39
C THR A 31 21.23 6.07 11.22
N ARG A 32 21.07 6.59 10.00
CA ARG A 32 21.32 5.83 8.78
C ARG A 32 22.80 5.63 8.60
N HIS A 33 23.21 4.38 8.43
CA HIS A 33 24.62 4.06 8.19
C HIS A 33 24.78 3.45 6.80
N TYR A 34 25.38 4.21 5.89
CA TYR A 34 25.56 3.79 4.49
C TYR A 34 26.80 2.94 4.26
N ALA A 35 27.80 3.01 5.14
CA ALA A 35 29.09 2.33 4.95
C ALA A 35 28.99 0.80 5.06
N SER A 36 27.99 0.26 5.75
CA SER A 36 27.76 -1.18 5.87
C SER A 36 26.93 -1.78 4.74
N GLY A 37 26.45 -0.96 3.80
CA GLY A 37 25.47 -1.38 2.77
C GLY A 37 24.06 -1.62 3.32
N TYR A 38 23.85 -1.52 4.62
CA TYR A 38 22.57 -1.74 5.28
C TYR A 38 22.05 -0.46 5.93
N THR A 39 20.78 -0.15 5.69
CA THR A 39 20.13 1.01 6.28
C THR A 39 19.11 0.51 7.32
N THR A 40 19.49 0.55 8.60
CA THR A 40 18.61 0.23 9.70
C THR A 40 18.12 1.52 10.36
N LEU A 41 16.80 1.72 10.38
CA LEU A 41 16.16 2.80 11.11
C LEU A 41 15.15 2.16 12.05
N ALA A 42 15.56 2.00 13.31
CA ALA A 42 14.63 1.57 14.34
C ALA A 42 13.63 2.68 14.69
N LYS A 43 12.44 2.28 15.08
CA LYS A 43 11.39 3.15 15.60
C LYS A 43 11.01 2.73 17.01
N TRP A 44 10.70 3.70 17.85
CA TRP A 44 10.19 3.44 19.19
C TRP A 44 8.70 3.13 19.14
N SER A 45 8.31 2.04 19.76
CA SER A 45 6.91 1.69 20.01
C SER A 45 6.52 2.06 21.44
N ARG A 46 5.48 2.88 21.59
CA ARG A 46 4.95 3.21 22.93
C ARG A 46 4.18 2.05 23.56
N ASN A 47 3.62 1.16 22.73
CA ASN A 47 2.83 0.03 23.21
C ASN A 47 3.71 -1.15 23.65
N LEU A 48 4.84 -1.35 22.96
CA LEU A 48 5.80 -2.41 23.28
C LEU A 48 6.90 -1.93 24.23
N GLU A 49 6.98 -0.62 24.45
CA GLU A 49 8.02 0.05 25.27
C GLU A 49 9.46 -0.34 24.84
N CYS A 50 9.64 -0.65 23.58
CA CYS A 50 10.94 -1.01 22.99
C CYS A 50 11.12 -0.42 21.59
N TRP A 51 12.34 -0.49 21.06
CA TRP A 51 12.62 -0.17 19.66
C TRP A 51 12.32 -1.37 18.79
N TYR A 52 11.90 -1.13 17.55
CA TYR A 52 11.65 -2.16 16.56
C TYR A 52 12.13 -1.75 15.17
N LEU A 53 12.46 -2.72 14.32
CA LEU A 53 12.76 -2.50 12.91
C LEU A 53 11.48 -2.56 12.09
N PRO A 54 11.05 -1.46 11.44
CA PRO A 54 9.83 -1.47 10.64
C PRO A 54 9.90 -2.46 9.47
N TYR A 55 8.78 -3.12 9.19
CA TYR A 55 8.62 -4.04 8.06
C TYR A 55 9.42 -5.34 8.16
N SER A 56 9.87 -5.74 9.34
CA SER A 56 10.56 -7.02 9.57
C SER A 56 9.61 -8.20 9.84
N ARG A 57 8.37 -7.90 10.24
CA ARG A 57 7.34 -8.91 10.53
C ARG A 57 6.96 -9.73 9.29
N ASP A 58 6.74 -11.03 9.46
CA ASP A 58 6.41 -12.01 8.41
C ASP A 58 7.52 -12.15 7.34
N LYS A 59 8.76 -11.81 7.66
CA LYS A 59 9.89 -11.87 6.72
C LYS A 59 11.08 -12.54 7.37
N GLN A 60 11.89 -13.18 6.54
CA GLN A 60 13.23 -13.57 6.95
C GLN A 60 14.07 -12.32 7.19
N THR A 61 14.90 -12.36 8.22
CA THR A 61 15.80 -11.26 8.52
C THR A 61 17.14 -11.39 7.79
N SER A 62 17.81 -10.29 7.58
CA SER A 62 19.20 -10.28 7.13
C SER A 62 20.13 -10.38 8.34
N LYS A 63 20.66 -11.58 8.65
CA LYS A 63 21.64 -11.77 9.72
C LYS A 63 22.79 -10.77 9.66
N PRO A 64 23.43 -10.53 8.48
CA PRO A 64 24.48 -9.50 8.38
C PRO A 64 24.01 -8.10 8.73
N MET A 65 22.76 -7.77 8.45
CA MET A 65 22.18 -6.47 8.81
C MET A 65 22.02 -6.31 10.33
N LEU A 66 21.54 -7.36 11.01
CA LEU A 66 21.40 -7.34 12.48
C LEU A 66 22.74 -7.31 13.18
N GLU A 67 23.72 -8.08 12.71
CA GLU A 67 25.09 -8.03 13.26
C GLU A 67 25.72 -6.66 13.04
N ALA A 68 25.58 -6.04 11.87
CA ALA A 68 26.08 -4.69 11.64
C ALA A 68 25.41 -3.63 12.55
N LEU A 69 24.15 -3.84 12.93
CA LEU A 69 23.47 -2.99 13.91
C LEU A 69 24.02 -3.25 15.32
N ALA A 70 24.21 -4.52 15.70
CA ALA A 70 24.79 -4.93 16.98
C ALA A 70 26.21 -4.39 17.15
N ASP A 71 27.05 -4.49 16.14
CA ASP A 71 28.41 -3.96 16.15
C ASP A 71 28.47 -2.44 16.38
N ARG A 72 27.53 -1.72 15.80
CA ARG A 72 27.41 -0.26 16.03
C ARG A 72 27.02 0.07 17.48
N LEU A 73 26.13 -0.72 18.08
CA LEU A 73 25.76 -0.57 19.49
C LEU A 73 26.94 -0.96 20.39
N ARG A 74 27.65 -2.05 20.06
CA ARG A 74 28.88 -2.46 20.79
C ARG A 74 29.96 -1.37 20.73
N ALA A 75 30.16 -0.77 19.55
CA ALA A 75 31.09 0.37 19.38
C ALA A 75 30.67 1.61 20.18
N ALA A 76 29.39 1.77 20.49
CA ALA A 76 28.88 2.83 21.36
C ALA A 76 28.95 2.47 22.87
N GLY A 77 29.51 1.30 23.21
CA GLY A 77 29.74 0.90 24.61
C GLY A 77 28.65 0.05 25.23
N PHE A 78 27.71 -0.49 24.44
CA PHE A 78 26.69 -1.41 24.94
C PHE A 78 27.11 -2.86 24.83
N GLU A 79 26.67 -3.67 25.77
CA GLU A 79 26.71 -5.12 25.64
C GLU A 79 25.50 -5.57 24.81
N VAL A 80 25.71 -6.32 23.70
CA VAL A 80 24.62 -6.64 22.77
C VAL A 80 24.56 -8.13 22.48
N THR A 81 23.41 -8.70 22.72
CA THR A 81 23.05 -10.07 22.35
C THR A 81 22.09 -10.04 21.16
N VAL A 82 22.30 -10.92 20.19
CA VAL A 82 21.43 -11.08 19.01
C VAL A 82 20.86 -12.47 19.00
N THR A 83 19.54 -12.57 19.04
CA THR A 83 18.78 -13.83 18.99
C THR A 83 17.88 -13.82 17.76
N ILE A 84 18.00 -14.83 16.90
CA ILE A 84 17.21 -14.95 15.66
C ILE A 84 16.49 -16.29 15.70
N ASP A 85 15.15 -16.25 15.77
CA ASP A 85 14.29 -17.41 15.62
C ASP A 85 13.33 -17.20 14.46
N GLU A 86 13.60 -17.86 13.34
CA GLU A 86 12.76 -17.83 12.13
C GLU A 86 11.80 -19.01 12.05
N THR A 87 11.79 -19.91 13.03
CA THR A 87 10.91 -21.08 13.05
C THR A 87 9.48 -20.72 13.46
N ASP A 88 9.32 -19.75 14.38
CA ASP A 88 8.01 -19.24 14.76
C ASP A 88 7.48 -18.25 13.71
N ARG A 89 6.72 -18.78 12.76
CA ARG A 89 6.03 -18.00 11.73
C ARG A 89 4.53 -18.24 11.74
N ARG A 90 3.80 -17.21 11.36
CA ARG A 90 2.36 -17.32 11.06
C ARG A 90 2.16 -17.87 9.65
N SER A 91 0.99 -18.47 9.41
CA SER A 91 0.56 -18.76 8.06
C SER A 91 0.37 -17.45 7.25
N PHE A 92 0.47 -17.54 5.93
CA PHE A 92 0.23 -16.38 5.07
C PHE A 92 -1.21 -15.85 5.20
N ALA A 93 -2.18 -16.75 5.42
CA ALA A 93 -3.58 -16.39 5.64
C ALA A 93 -3.76 -15.54 6.91
N GLU A 94 -3.23 -16.01 8.05
CA GLU A 94 -3.25 -15.24 9.31
C GLU A 94 -2.57 -13.88 9.18
N ALA A 95 -1.45 -13.82 8.45
CA ALA A 95 -0.76 -12.56 8.20
C ALA A 95 -1.59 -11.59 7.33
N GLU A 96 -2.37 -12.09 6.36
CA GLU A 96 -3.26 -11.24 5.55
C GLU A 96 -4.50 -10.80 6.36
N GLU A 97 -5.08 -11.66 7.20
CA GLU A 97 -6.18 -11.30 8.12
C GLU A 97 -5.75 -10.17 9.07
N ASP A 98 -4.62 -10.30 9.73
CA ASP A 98 -4.06 -9.27 10.61
C ASP A 98 -3.74 -7.95 9.87
N ARG A 99 -3.41 -8.01 8.56
CA ARG A 99 -3.26 -6.80 7.75
C ARG A 99 -4.58 -6.09 7.48
N VAL A 100 -5.65 -6.85 7.27
CA VAL A 100 -7.01 -6.31 7.11
C VAL A 100 -7.47 -5.69 8.41
N GLU A 101 -7.41 -6.41 9.53
CA GLU A 101 -7.77 -5.92 10.86
C GLU A 101 -7.05 -4.61 11.20
N ARG A 102 -5.73 -4.57 11.00
CA ARG A 102 -4.96 -3.32 11.21
C ARG A 102 -5.34 -2.19 10.25
N ALA A 103 -5.91 -2.49 9.10
CA ALA A 103 -6.41 -1.45 8.20
C ALA A 103 -7.77 -0.91 8.68
N GLU A 104 -8.62 -1.77 9.22
CA GLU A 104 -9.89 -1.41 9.86
C GLU A 104 -9.66 -0.53 11.09
N ASP A 105 -8.77 -0.93 11.99
CA ASP A 105 -8.34 -0.14 13.15
C ASP A 105 -7.81 1.26 12.76
N ARG A 106 -7.07 1.31 11.64
CA ARG A 106 -6.59 2.61 11.13
C ARG A 106 -7.72 3.45 10.58
N ALA A 107 -8.69 2.83 9.89
CA ALA A 107 -9.85 3.54 9.37
C ALA A 107 -10.64 4.15 10.52
N GLU A 108 -10.95 3.38 11.56
CA GLU A 108 -11.66 3.86 12.73
C GLU A 108 -10.94 5.04 13.41
N ARG A 109 -9.63 4.92 13.66
CA ARG A 109 -8.84 6.01 14.26
C ARG A 109 -8.80 7.26 13.40
N PHE A 110 -8.72 7.11 12.07
CA PHE A 110 -8.73 8.26 11.17
C PHE A 110 -10.11 8.92 11.13
N GLY A 111 -11.19 8.14 11.21
CA GLY A 111 -12.56 8.65 11.38
C GLY A 111 -12.71 9.47 12.67
N GLN A 112 -12.18 8.97 13.80
CA GLN A 112 -12.15 9.71 15.05
C GLN A 112 -11.35 11.02 14.94
N TYR A 113 -10.19 11.00 14.28
CA TYR A 113 -9.38 12.21 14.07
C TYR A 113 -10.09 13.22 13.18
N SER A 114 -10.79 12.75 12.12
CA SER A 114 -11.61 13.57 11.25
C SER A 114 -12.75 14.23 12.02
N GLY A 115 -13.53 13.45 12.77
CA GLY A 115 -14.63 13.96 13.59
C GLY A 115 -14.18 14.97 14.64
N ASN A 116 -13.09 14.69 15.34
CA ASN A 116 -12.53 15.62 16.34
C ASN A 116 -12.04 16.94 15.71
N ALA A 117 -11.44 16.88 14.52
CA ALA A 117 -11.00 18.08 13.81
C ALA A 117 -12.21 18.89 13.31
N ALA A 118 -13.25 18.23 12.78
CA ALA A 118 -14.48 18.87 12.37
C ALA A 118 -15.17 19.59 13.53
N ALA A 119 -15.28 18.94 14.68
CA ALA A 119 -15.85 19.56 15.88
C ALA A 119 -15.05 20.79 16.36
N ARG A 120 -13.71 20.73 16.29
CA ARG A 120 -12.85 21.89 16.62
C ARG A 120 -13.02 23.02 15.59
N SER A 121 -13.15 22.67 14.31
CA SER A 121 -13.43 23.64 13.24
C SER A 121 -14.73 24.40 13.50
N GLU A 122 -15.80 23.65 13.77
CA GLU A 122 -17.12 24.23 14.06
C GLU A 122 -17.11 25.12 15.30
N ALA A 123 -16.50 24.65 16.38
CA ALA A 123 -16.37 25.45 17.61
C ALA A 123 -15.54 26.73 17.41
N ALA A 124 -14.53 26.69 16.56
CA ALA A 124 -13.74 27.86 16.21
C ALA A 124 -14.51 28.82 15.30
N TRP A 125 -15.25 28.28 14.31
CA TRP A 125 -16.14 29.07 13.46
C TRP A 125 -17.21 29.80 14.28
N LYS A 126 -17.88 29.08 15.18
CA LYS A 126 -18.88 29.66 16.07
C LYS A 126 -18.31 30.80 16.93
N ARG A 127 -17.12 30.62 17.51
CA ARG A 127 -16.42 31.70 18.26
C ARG A 127 -16.16 32.92 17.41
N SER A 128 -15.73 32.75 16.16
CA SER A 128 -15.52 33.85 15.20
C SER A 128 -16.84 34.55 14.91
N HIS A 129 -17.89 33.80 14.66
CA HIS A 129 -19.22 34.32 14.36
C HIS A 129 -19.81 35.07 15.54
N ASP A 130 -19.78 34.53 16.77
CA ASP A 130 -20.26 35.17 17.99
C ASP A 130 -19.57 36.51 18.26
N ILE A 131 -18.30 36.66 17.88
CA ILE A 131 -17.57 37.91 17.96
C ILE A 131 -18.01 38.85 16.82
N SER A 132 -18.21 38.35 15.60
CA SER A 132 -18.61 39.19 14.47
C SER A 132 -19.97 39.84 14.66
N GLU A 133 -20.90 39.17 15.35
CA GLU A 133 -22.23 39.72 15.67
C GLU A 133 -22.16 41.00 16.54
N ARG A 134 -21.06 41.21 17.28
CA ARG A 134 -20.85 42.45 18.05
C ARG A 134 -20.51 43.64 17.18
N PHE A 135 -20.05 43.40 15.93
CA PHE A 135 -19.73 44.43 14.95
C PHE A 135 -20.90 44.59 13.98
N HIS A 136 -21.99 45.14 14.47
CA HIS A 136 -23.21 45.27 13.69
C HIS A 136 -22.96 46.05 12.39
N MET A 137 -23.37 45.51 11.27
CA MET A 137 -23.27 46.16 9.93
C MET A 137 -21.81 46.55 9.52
N GLY A 138 -20.79 45.89 10.08
CA GLY A 138 -19.38 46.22 9.74
C GLY A 138 -18.90 47.54 10.25
N GLN A 139 -19.32 47.96 11.45
CA GLN A 139 -18.91 49.23 12.04
C GLN A 139 -17.39 49.37 12.07
N PRO A 140 -16.83 50.47 11.56
CA PRO A 140 -15.40 50.70 11.60
C PRO A 140 -14.92 50.95 13.05
N ILE A 141 -13.67 50.59 13.33
CA ILE A 141 -13.04 50.89 14.62
C ILE A 141 -12.86 52.39 14.73
N LEU A 142 -13.46 52.99 15.75
CA LEU A 142 -13.35 54.42 16.01
C LEU A 142 -11.98 54.74 16.64
N VAL A 143 -11.06 55.27 15.81
CA VAL A 143 -9.70 55.63 16.24
C VAL A 143 -9.74 56.72 17.28
N GLY A 144 -9.00 56.59 18.40
CA GLY A 144 -8.97 57.52 19.54
C GLY A 144 -10.14 57.39 20.52
N HIS A 145 -11.14 56.53 20.23
CA HIS A 145 -12.25 56.30 21.14
C HIS A 145 -11.88 55.25 22.21
N HIS A 146 -12.46 55.40 23.41
CA HIS A 146 -12.16 54.46 24.53
C HIS A 146 -12.43 52.97 24.19
N SER A 147 -13.29 52.68 23.25
CA SER A 147 -13.59 51.32 22.77
C SER A 147 -12.56 50.76 21.78
N GLU A 148 -11.68 51.56 21.22
CA GLU A 148 -10.75 51.14 20.13
C GLU A 148 -9.92 49.92 20.54
N ARG A 149 -9.31 49.95 21.72
CA ARG A 149 -8.46 48.85 22.19
C ARG A 149 -9.22 47.52 22.34
N ARG A 150 -10.50 47.56 22.72
CA ARG A 150 -11.35 46.39 22.81
C ARG A 150 -11.73 45.88 21.41
N ALA A 151 -12.14 46.76 20.53
CA ALA A 151 -12.53 46.44 19.17
C ALA A 151 -11.37 45.79 18.41
N ARG A 152 -10.15 46.32 18.48
CA ARG A 152 -8.96 45.73 17.88
C ARG A 152 -8.69 44.31 18.36
N ARG A 153 -8.78 44.07 19.68
CA ARG A 153 -8.61 42.73 20.27
C ARG A 153 -9.71 41.76 19.83
N ASP A 154 -10.95 42.20 19.68
CA ASP A 154 -12.05 41.37 19.24
C ASP A 154 -11.88 41.01 17.75
N HIS A 155 -11.44 41.94 16.89
CA HIS A 155 -11.04 41.63 15.51
C HIS A 155 -9.92 40.59 15.44
N GLU A 156 -8.87 40.74 16.19
CA GLU A 156 -7.73 39.82 16.26
C GLU A 156 -8.16 38.42 16.70
N ARG A 157 -9.04 38.31 17.69
CA ARG A 157 -9.63 37.04 18.15
C ARG A 157 -10.54 36.42 17.13
N MET A 158 -11.35 37.19 16.42
CA MET A 158 -12.21 36.73 15.33
C MET A 158 -11.38 36.16 14.21
N ASP A 159 -10.34 36.86 13.75
CA ASP A 159 -9.42 36.41 12.71
C ASP A 159 -8.68 35.12 13.09
N THR A 160 -8.19 35.07 14.36
CA THR A 160 -7.51 33.87 14.87
C THR A 160 -8.45 32.66 14.93
N ALA A 161 -9.69 32.87 15.38
CA ALA A 161 -10.70 31.82 15.41
C ALA A 161 -11.07 31.34 14.01
N MET A 162 -11.22 32.27 13.07
CA MET A 162 -11.49 31.91 11.66
C MET A 162 -10.34 31.12 11.03
N ARG A 163 -9.09 31.54 11.20
CA ARG A 163 -7.91 30.80 10.73
C ARG A 163 -7.84 29.41 11.36
N THR A 164 -8.15 29.30 12.65
CA THR A 164 -8.21 28.00 13.35
C THR A 164 -9.30 27.11 12.75
N SER A 165 -10.50 27.66 12.48
CA SER A 165 -11.60 26.93 11.85
C SER A 165 -11.18 26.38 10.50
N ILE A 166 -10.60 27.18 9.63
CA ILE A 166 -10.13 26.78 8.31
C ILE A 166 -9.08 25.65 8.43
N GLY A 167 -8.06 25.85 9.28
CA GLY A 167 -7.01 24.85 9.47
C GLY A 167 -7.50 23.52 10.04
N GLU A 168 -8.48 23.53 10.95
CA GLU A 168 -9.07 22.31 11.48
C GLU A 168 -10.02 21.64 10.46
N ARG A 169 -10.72 22.40 9.60
CA ARG A 169 -11.50 21.84 8.49
C ARG A 169 -10.61 21.11 7.49
N ASP A 170 -9.47 21.70 7.14
CA ASP A 170 -8.52 21.07 6.21
C ASP A 170 -7.93 19.78 6.80
N LYS A 171 -7.67 19.75 8.12
CA LYS A 171 -7.26 18.53 8.83
C LYS A 171 -8.37 17.48 8.84
N ALA A 172 -9.63 17.88 9.01
CA ALA A 172 -10.76 16.95 8.96
C ALA A 172 -10.85 16.27 7.59
N GLY A 173 -10.74 17.04 6.50
CA GLY A 173 -10.69 16.51 5.13
C GLY A 173 -9.53 15.55 4.92
N TYR A 174 -8.32 15.93 5.35
CA TYR A 174 -7.14 15.06 5.26
C TYR A 174 -7.35 13.70 5.96
N TRP A 175 -7.92 13.70 7.17
CA TRP A 175 -8.17 12.46 7.90
C TRP A 175 -9.31 11.64 7.29
N ALA A 176 -10.36 12.27 6.75
CA ALA A 176 -11.43 11.59 6.04
C ALA A 176 -10.92 10.86 4.78
N ASP A 177 -10.03 11.47 4.02
CA ASP A 177 -9.41 10.83 2.87
C ASP A 177 -8.56 9.61 3.28
N ARG A 178 -7.85 9.71 4.40
CA ARG A 178 -7.06 8.60 4.95
C ARG A 178 -7.93 7.47 5.51
N GLU A 179 -9.03 7.80 6.14
CA GLU A 179 -10.06 6.84 6.57
C GLU A 179 -10.57 6.05 5.38
N LYS A 180 -11.04 6.74 4.34
CA LYS A 180 -11.52 6.12 3.10
C LYS A 180 -10.48 5.20 2.45
N ALA A 181 -9.22 5.64 2.40
CA ALA A 181 -8.13 4.84 1.86
C ALA A 181 -7.85 3.59 2.71
N ALA A 182 -7.92 3.68 4.03
CA ALA A 182 -7.74 2.55 4.94
C ALA A 182 -8.92 1.57 4.87
N ALA A 183 -10.16 2.06 4.85
CA ALA A 183 -11.36 1.25 4.68
C ALA A 183 -11.39 0.48 3.33
N GLY A 184 -10.83 1.08 2.28
CA GLY A 184 -10.70 0.44 0.97
C GLY A 184 -9.57 -0.58 0.84
N TYR A 185 -8.79 -0.84 1.92
CA TYR A 185 -7.58 -1.67 1.85
C TYR A 185 -7.86 -3.09 1.37
N GLU A 186 -8.84 -3.78 1.95
CA GLU A 186 -9.16 -5.16 1.59
C GLU A 186 -9.62 -5.29 0.14
N GLN A 187 -10.55 -4.43 -0.30
CA GLN A 187 -11.01 -4.39 -1.68
C GLN A 187 -9.86 -4.16 -2.67
N PHE A 188 -8.95 -3.24 -2.34
CA PHE A 188 -7.76 -2.99 -3.14
C PHE A 188 -6.81 -4.19 -3.14
N ARG A 189 -6.63 -4.83 -1.99
CA ARG A 189 -5.72 -5.96 -1.79
C ARG A 189 -6.19 -7.22 -2.52
N LYS A 190 -7.49 -7.51 -2.45
CA LYS A 190 -8.15 -8.66 -3.09
C LYS A 190 -8.64 -8.38 -4.51
N ASN A 191 -8.37 -7.18 -5.08
CA ASN A 191 -8.79 -6.88 -6.45
C ASN A 191 -8.33 -7.96 -7.44
N PRO A 192 -9.26 -8.61 -8.19
CA PRO A 192 -8.95 -9.79 -8.99
C PRO A 192 -7.87 -9.57 -10.04
N GLY A 193 -7.91 -8.47 -10.80
CA GLY A 193 -6.91 -8.18 -11.82
C GLY A 193 -5.50 -7.95 -11.25
N ARG A 194 -5.40 -7.37 -10.03
CA ARG A 194 -4.12 -7.24 -9.31
C ARG A 194 -3.66 -8.58 -8.76
N THR A 195 -4.59 -9.39 -8.28
CA THR A 195 -4.32 -10.71 -7.71
C THR A 195 -3.81 -11.67 -8.78
N LEU A 196 -4.37 -11.68 -9.98
CA LEU A 196 -3.85 -12.46 -11.12
C LEU A 196 -2.40 -12.11 -11.45
N ARG A 197 -2.05 -10.82 -11.50
CA ARG A 197 -0.66 -10.38 -11.73
C ARG A 197 0.28 -10.80 -10.59
N ARG A 198 -0.20 -10.76 -9.35
CA ARG A 198 0.54 -11.22 -8.17
C ARG A 198 0.81 -12.72 -8.26
N ILE A 199 -0.20 -13.52 -8.58
CA ILE A 199 -0.06 -14.98 -8.79
C ILE A 199 0.97 -15.26 -9.89
N ALA A 200 0.89 -14.56 -11.02
CA ALA A 200 1.82 -14.74 -12.12
C ALA A 200 3.28 -14.44 -11.71
N LYS A 201 3.49 -13.40 -10.92
CA LYS A 201 4.81 -13.06 -10.36
C LYS A 201 5.28 -14.14 -9.37
N LEU A 202 4.45 -14.53 -8.40
CA LEU A 202 4.80 -15.56 -7.41
C LEU A 202 5.13 -16.90 -8.08
N LYS A 203 4.38 -17.30 -9.12
CA LYS A 203 4.70 -18.50 -9.93
C LYS A 203 6.02 -18.37 -10.69
N ALA A 204 6.40 -17.17 -11.12
CA ALA A 204 7.70 -16.95 -11.74
C ALA A 204 8.84 -17.01 -10.69
N ASP A 205 8.60 -16.49 -9.49
CA ASP A 205 9.54 -16.56 -8.38
C ASP A 205 9.72 -18.02 -7.91
N LEU A 206 8.62 -18.76 -7.76
CA LEU A 206 8.64 -20.19 -7.43
C LEU A 206 9.49 -21.00 -8.42
N ARG A 207 9.26 -20.82 -9.74
CA ARG A 207 10.09 -21.48 -10.75
C ARG A 207 11.56 -21.11 -10.69
N ALA A 208 11.89 -19.91 -10.21
CA ALA A 208 13.29 -19.53 -10.01
C ALA A 208 13.89 -20.27 -8.81
N VAL A 209 13.16 -20.37 -7.70
CA VAL A 209 13.58 -21.14 -6.52
C VAL A 209 13.78 -22.62 -6.88
N GLU A 210 12.84 -23.24 -7.58
CA GLU A 210 12.95 -24.63 -8.07
C GLU A 210 14.20 -24.85 -8.92
N LYS A 211 14.57 -23.88 -9.77
CA LYS A 211 15.80 -23.93 -10.56
C LYS A 211 17.04 -23.85 -9.67
N TRP A 212 17.07 -22.93 -8.71
CA TRP A 212 18.17 -22.81 -7.76
C TRP A 212 18.37 -24.06 -6.89
N GLN A 213 17.26 -24.70 -6.48
CA GLN A 213 17.31 -25.99 -5.77
C GLN A 213 17.97 -27.09 -6.60
N ARG A 214 17.85 -27.04 -7.94
CA ARG A 214 18.53 -27.96 -8.87
C ARG A 214 19.94 -27.47 -9.30
N GLY A 215 20.43 -26.36 -8.74
CA GLY A 215 21.72 -25.77 -9.12
C GLY A 215 21.71 -25.07 -10.46
N GLU A 216 20.52 -24.80 -11.04
CA GLU A 216 20.36 -24.13 -12.33
C GLU A 216 20.34 -22.59 -12.14
N SER A 217 20.75 -21.88 -13.20
CA SER A 217 20.63 -20.42 -13.23
C SER A 217 19.17 -19.97 -13.44
N ALA A 218 18.75 -18.96 -12.67
CA ALA A 218 17.47 -18.27 -12.84
C ALA A 218 17.66 -16.76 -12.60
N LYS A 219 16.87 -15.94 -13.26
CA LYS A 219 16.95 -14.45 -13.16
C LYS A 219 18.36 -13.89 -13.41
N GLY A 220 19.19 -14.56 -14.20
CA GLY A 220 20.53 -14.13 -14.56
C GLY A 220 21.63 -14.47 -13.55
N TYR A 221 21.33 -15.21 -12.48
CA TYR A 221 22.33 -15.69 -11.51
C TYR A 221 21.95 -17.07 -10.95
N THR A 222 22.92 -17.70 -10.30
CA THR A 222 22.73 -18.99 -9.62
C THR A 222 22.86 -18.77 -8.12
N ARG A 223 21.85 -19.19 -7.34
CA ARG A 223 21.97 -19.34 -5.88
C ARG A 223 22.40 -20.77 -5.60
N THR A 224 23.70 -20.92 -5.39
CA THR A 224 24.24 -22.26 -5.11
C THR A 224 24.07 -22.55 -3.63
N ALA A 225 23.33 -23.60 -3.31
CA ALA A 225 23.13 -24.09 -1.96
C ALA A 225 24.33 -24.96 -1.55
N HIS A 226 25.44 -24.31 -1.16
CA HIS A 226 26.66 -25.01 -0.74
C HIS A 226 26.65 -25.41 0.74
N SER A 227 25.70 -24.90 1.52
CA SER A 227 25.58 -25.24 2.95
C SER A 227 24.18 -25.80 3.26
N PRO A 228 24.04 -26.62 4.31
CA PRO A 228 22.74 -27.11 4.76
C PRO A 228 21.74 -25.96 5.03
N GLU A 229 22.22 -24.84 5.57
CA GLU A 229 21.43 -23.65 5.85
C GLU A 229 20.86 -23.06 4.57
N ALA A 230 21.65 -22.92 3.51
CA ALA A 230 21.21 -22.40 2.22
C ALA A 230 20.20 -23.33 1.53
N VAL A 231 20.33 -24.65 1.71
CA VAL A 231 19.32 -25.63 1.26
C VAL A 231 18.01 -25.42 2.01
N GLN A 232 18.08 -25.25 3.32
CA GLN A 232 16.90 -25.03 4.15
C GLN A 232 16.22 -23.71 3.83
N GLU A 233 16.98 -22.63 3.60
CA GLU A 233 16.43 -21.33 3.17
C GLU A 233 15.64 -21.45 1.86
N LEU A 234 16.17 -22.15 0.85
CA LEU A 234 15.46 -22.37 -0.41
C LEU A 234 14.21 -23.25 -0.24
N ALA A 235 14.25 -24.25 0.66
CA ALA A 235 13.09 -25.08 0.97
C ALA A 235 11.99 -24.25 1.63
N THR A 236 12.33 -23.43 2.61
CA THR A 236 11.41 -22.51 3.29
C THR A 236 10.81 -21.50 2.30
N GLU A 237 11.62 -20.90 1.42
CA GLU A 237 11.15 -19.96 0.40
C GLU A 237 10.18 -20.63 -0.58
N HIS A 238 10.42 -21.87 -0.96
CA HIS A 238 9.54 -22.67 -1.81
C HIS A 238 8.17 -22.89 -1.14
N GLU A 239 8.16 -23.31 0.12
CA GLU A 239 6.93 -23.53 0.91
C GLU A 239 6.11 -22.24 1.01
N GLU A 240 6.76 -21.12 1.36
CA GLU A 240 6.10 -19.81 1.49
C GLU A 240 5.49 -19.30 0.21
N LEU A 241 6.20 -19.45 -0.91
CA LEU A 241 5.68 -19.06 -2.23
C LEU A 241 4.48 -19.93 -2.60
N THR A 242 4.53 -21.23 -2.31
CA THR A 242 3.43 -22.16 -2.56
C THR A 242 2.20 -21.81 -1.72
N GLU A 243 2.38 -21.52 -0.45
CA GLU A 243 1.32 -21.08 0.46
C GLU A 243 0.67 -19.77 -0.02
N GLN A 244 1.48 -18.79 -0.42
CA GLN A 244 1.00 -17.52 -0.97
C GLN A 244 0.20 -17.71 -2.28
N ILE A 245 0.68 -18.55 -3.19
CA ILE A 245 -0.01 -18.84 -4.45
C ILE A 245 -1.37 -19.47 -4.14
N THR A 246 -1.39 -20.49 -3.28
CA THR A 246 -2.62 -21.19 -2.90
C THR A 246 -3.66 -20.24 -2.30
N TYR A 247 -3.23 -19.35 -1.42
CA TYR A 247 -4.11 -18.33 -0.83
C TYR A 247 -4.73 -17.42 -1.91
N TRP A 248 -3.90 -16.89 -2.81
CA TRP A 248 -4.38 -15.97 -3.83
C TRP A 248 -5.21 -16.65 -4.93
N GLU A 249 -4.94 -17.91 -5.24
CA GLU A 249 -5.79 -18.71 -6.15
C GLU A 249 -7.16 -18.92 -5.52
N LYS A 250 -7.25 -19.13 -4.23
CA LYS A 250 -8.52 -19.22 -3.50
C LYS A 250 -9.31 -17.92 -3.57
N VAL A 251 -8.64 -16.77 -3.41
CA VAL A 251 -9.27 -15.43 -3.56
C VAL A 251 -9.84 -15.25 -4.97
N ILE A 252 -9.13 -15.71 -6.02
CA ILE A 252 -9.64 -15.65 -7.40
C ILE A 252 -10.84 -16.59 -7.58
N ALA A 253 -10.77 -17.80 -7.05
CA ALA A 253 -11.89 -18.74 -7.14
C ALA A 253 -13.17 -18.22 -6.45
N GLU A 254 -13.02 -17.47 -5.36
CA GLU A 254 -14.15 -16.79 -4.70
C GLU A 254 -14.70 -15.67 -5.58
N ALA A 255 -13.83 -14.84 -6.15
CA ALA A 255 -14.22 -13.77 -7.07
C ALA A 255 -14.94 -14.32 -8.33
N GLU A 256 -14.52 -15.49 -8.85
CA GLU A 256 -15.19 -16.15 -9.98
C GLU A 256 -16.62 -16.59 -9.61
N LYS A 257 -16.85 -17.07 -8.38
CA LYS A 257 -18.22 -17.37 -7.88
C LYS A 257 -19.10 -16.13 -7.80
N GLU A 258 -18.50 -14.97 -7.55
CA GLU A 258 -19.16 -13.66 -7.51
C GLU A 258 -19.36 -13.05 -8.92
N GLY A 259 -18.95 -13.75 -9.97
CA GLY A 259 -19.13 -13.33 -11.37
C GLY A 259 -17.92 -12.68 -12.02
N PHE A 260 -16.76 -12.64 -11.37
CA PHE A 260 -15.53 -12.21 -12.03
C PHE A 260 -15.11 -13.27 -13.07
N LYS A 261 -14.82 -12.84 -14.29
CA LYS A 261 -14.39 -13.75 -15.35
C LYS A 261 -12.86 -13.68 -15.51
N VAL A 262 -12.20 -14.80 -15.31
CA VAL A 262 -10.80 -14.98 -15.69
C VAL A 262 -10.73 -15.32 -17.18
N TRP A 263 -10.20 -14.40 -17.96
CA TRP A 263 -10.10 -14.55 -19.41
C TRP A 263 -8.87 -15.37 -19.82
N SER A 264 -9.05 -16.21 -20.81
CA SER A 264 -8.02 -17.06 -21.40
C SER A 264 -8.02 -16.97 -22.93
N LYS A 265 -7.03 -17.57 -23.58
CA LYS A 265 -6.99 -17.63 -25.05
C LYS A 265 -8.25 -18.28 -25.66
N ALA A 266 -8.82 -19.27 -24.96
CA ALA A 266 -9.99 -20.01 -25.43
C ALA A 266 -11.28 -19.16 -25.48
N ASP A 267 -11.32 -18.06 -24.75
CA ASP A 267 -12.48 -17.18 -24.66
C ASP A 267 -12.61 -16.20 -25.83
N PHE A 268 -11.60 -16.09 -26.71
CA PHE A 268 -11.55 -15.06 -27.74
C PHE A 268 -11.36 -15.64 -29.14
N GLN A 269 -11.98 -14.97 -30.10
CA GLN A 269 -11.79 -15.18 -31.52
C GLN A 269 -11.46 -13.86 -32.23
N ARG A 270 -10.82 -13.94 -33.40
CA ARG A 270 -10.63 -12.77 -34.26
C ARG A 270 -12.00 -12.23 -34.68
N GLY A 271 -12.20 -10.92 -34.57
CA GLY A 271 -13.47 -10.26 -34.86
C GLY A 271 -14.36 -10.06 -33.64
N ASP A 272 -14.08 -10.72 -32.50
CA ASP A 272 -14.73 -10.38 -31.23
C ASP A 272 -14.42 -8.91 -30.82
N TYR A 273 -15.17 -8.43 -29.85
CA TYR A 273 -14.90 -7.14 -29.22
C TYR A 273 -14.55 -7.33 -27.75
N VAL A 274 -13.56 -6.58 -27.28
CA VAL A 274 -13.12 -6.56 -25.89
C VAL A 274 -13.27 -5.17 -25.29
N CYS A 275 -13.78 -5.09 -24.07
CA CYS A 275 -13.91 -3.86 -23.34
C CYS A 275 -12.64 -3.57 -22.54
N HIS A 276 -12.12 -2.34 -22.67
CA HIS A 276 -11.02 -1.81 -21.87
C HIS A 276 -11.25 -0.32 -21.59
N GLY A 277 -11.23 0.06 -20.32
CA GLY A 277 -11.44 1.46 -19.93
C GLY A 277 -12.78 2.06 -20.38
N GLY A 278 -13.84 1.24 -20.53
CA GLY A 278 -15.16 1.65 -20.96
C GLY A 278 -15.34 1.71 -22.50
N THR A 279 -14.27 1.52 -23.28
CA THR A 279 -14.31 1.47 -24.75
C THR A 279 -14.19 0.02 -25.23
N TRP A 280 -14.96 -0.31 -26.28
CA TRP A 280 -14.94 -1.62 -26.94
C TRP A 280 -14.02 -1.59 -28.16
N TYR A 281 -13.11 -2.54 -28.26
CA TYR A 281 -12.14 -2.65 -29.35
C TYR A 281 -12.28 -3.97 -30.07
N ALA A 282 -12.23 -3.94 -31.40
CA ALA A 282 -12.22 -5.17 -32.20
C ALA A 282 -10.94 -5.98 -31.95
N VAL A 283 -11.07 -7.29 -31.82
CA VAL A 283 -9.94 -8.22 -31.69
C VAL A 283 -9.36 -8.50 -33.08
N LEU A 284 -8.16 -8.01 -33.31
CA LEU A 284 -7.42 -8.21 -34.57
C LEU A 284 -6.70 -9.57 -34.60
N ARG A 285 -6.17 -9.98 -33.44
CA ARG A 285 -5.46 -11.27 -33.27
C ARG A 285 -5.53 -11.74 -31.82
N VAL A 286 -5.63 -13.05 -31.61
CA VAL A 286 -5.57 -13.71 -30.31
C VAL A 286 -4.18 -14.30 -30.11
N ASN A 287 -3.49 -13.89 -29.06
CA ASN A 287 -2.14 -14.34 -28.69
C ASN A 287 -2.20 -15.29 -27.48
N ALA A 288 -1.05 -15.82 -27.04
CA ALA A 288 -1.01 -16.74 -25.89
C ALA A 288 -1.44 -16.10 -24.56
N LYS A 289 -1.19 -14.78 -24.35
CA LYS A 289 -1.44 -14.07 -23.09
C LYS A 289 -2.17 -12.73 -23.27
N SER A 290 -2.61 -12.41 -24.49
CA SER A 290 -3.23 -11.11 -24.80
C SER A 290 -4.08 -11.21 -26.05
N VAL A 291 -4.92 -10.21 -26.30
CA VAL A 291 -5.49 -9.94 -27.61
C VAL A 291 -4.80 -8.72 -28.22
N THR A 292 -4.61 -8.73 -29.53
CA THR A 292 -4.17 -7.54 -30.27
C THR A 292 -5.39 -6.77 -30.70
N ILE A 293 -5.45 -5.49 -30.34
CA ILE A 293 -6.54 -4.56 -30.65
C ILE A 293 -5.98 -3.34 -31.40
N PRO A 294 -6.81 -2.52 -32.07
CA PRO A 294 -6.43 -1.18 -32.50
C PRO A 294 -5.84 -0.38 -31.33
N HIS A 295 -4.90 0.50 -31.60
CA HIS A 295 -4.23 1.26 -30.54
C HIS A 295 -5.25 2.01 -29.68
N ILE A 296 -5.04 2.03 -28.37
CA ILE A 296 -5.96 2.62 -27.38
C ILE A 296 -6.27 4.10 -27.65
N HIS A 297 -5.37 4.85 -28.27
CA HIS A 297 -5.62 6.25 -28.67
C HIS A 297 -6.74 6.37 -29.71
N ASN A 298 -7.04 5.33 -30.48
CA ASN A 298 -8.19 5.33 -31.39
C ASN A 298 -9.53 5.33 -30.63
N GLY A 299 -9.52 4.97 -29.34
CA GLY A 299 -10.71 4.97 -28.48
C GLY A 299 -11.01 6.31 -27.80
N VAL A 300 -10.19 7.33 -27.99
CA VAL A 300 -10.43 8.65 -27.38
C VAL A 300 -11.71 9.25 -27.96
N GLY A 301 -12.69 9.47 -27.08
CA GLY A 301 -14.02 9.99 -27.46
C GLY A 301 -14.93 8.98 -28.17
N GLN A 302 -14.54 7.69 -28.27
CA GLN A 302 -15.34 6.66 -28.92
C GLN A 302 -15.77 5.59 -27.93
N LYS A 303 -16.97 5.05 -28.10
CA LYS A 303 -17.46 3.90 -27.33
C LYS A 303 -17.04 2.55 -27.96
N VAL A 304 -16.89 2.53 -29.29
CA VAL A 304 -16.52 1.33 -30.06
C VAL A 304 -15.48 1.68 -31.11
N VAL A 305 -14.43 0.88 -31.21
CA VAL A 305 -13.36 1.00 -32.22
C VAL A 305 -13.37 -0.29 -33.05
N HIS A 306 -13.75 -0.19 -34.33
CA HIS A 306 -13.76 -1.28 -35.27
C HIS A 306 -12.37 -1.57 -35.85
N ALA A 307 -12.20 -2.70 -36.50
CA ALA A 307 -10.92 -3.09 -37.09
C ALA A 307 -10.45 -2.13 -38.20
N ASP A 308 -11.40 -1.63 -38.99
CA ASP A 308 -11.23 -0.67 -40.08
C ASP A 308 -11.13 0.78 -39.58
N GLY A 309 -11.54 1.04 -38.35
CA GLY A 309 -11.44 2.34 -37.67
C GLY A 309 -10.06 2.64 -37.07
N ASN A 310 -9.04 1.83 -37.39
CA ASN A 310 -7.68 2.00 -36.88
C ASN A 310 -6.94 3.14 -37.60
N ARG A 311 -7.28 4.40 -37.32
CA ARG A 311 -6.74 5.60 -37.95
C ARG A 311 -5.23 5.75 -37.86
N LEU A 312 -4.61 5.13 -36.82
CA LEU A 312 -3.17 5.27 -36.55
C LEU A 312 -2.38 4.07 -37.09
N GLU A 313 -3.02 3.06 -37.70
CA GLU A 313 -2.43 1.79 -38.14
C GLU A 313 -1.65 1.03 -37.04
N TRP A 314 -1.59 1.56 -35.83
CA TRP A 314 -0.90 0.95 -34.71
C TRP A 314 -1.82 0.00 -33.98
N THR A 315 -1.22 -1.06 -33.46
CA THR A 315 -1.93 -2.06 -32.67
C THR A 315 -1.42 -2.06 -31.24
N TRP A 316 -2.27 -2.53 -30.32
CA TRP A 316 -1.95 -2.62 -28.93
C TRP A 316 -2.18 -4.04 -28.40
N PRO A 317 -1.19 -4.67 -27.75
CA PRO A 317 -1.39 -5.94 -27.08
C PRO A 317 -2.09 -5.72 -25.75
N LEU A 318 -3.38 -6.03 -25.65
CA LEU A 318 -4.16 -5.96 -24.43
C LEU A 318 -4.07 -7.31 -23.68
N PRO A 319 -3.42 -7.35 -22.50
CA PRO A 319 -3.39 -8.55 -21.66
C PRO A 319 -4.78 -8.99 -21.21
N TYR A 320 -5.00 -10.29 -21.06
CA TYR A 320 -6.30 -10.82 -20.66
C TYR A 320 -6.79 -10.30 -19.30
N ASP A 321 -5.89 -10.05 -18.36
CA ASP A 321 -6.20 -9.50 -17.03
C ASP A 321 -6.67 -8.04 -17.05
N LYS A 322 -6.58 -7.37 -18.21
CA LYS A 322 -7.07 -5.99 -18.43
C LYS A 322 -8.38 -5.95 -19.22
N VAL A 323 -8.89 -7.09 -19.66
CA VAL A 323 -10.18 -7.18 -20.35
C VAL A 323 -11.30 -7.14 -19.32
N SER A 324 -12.18 -6.16 -19.41
CA SER A 324 -13.34 -6.03 -18.52
C SER A 324 -14.64 -6.63 -19.09
N GLY A 325 -14.65 -6.99 -20.38
CA GLY A 325 -15.79 -7.64 -21.02
C GLY A 325 -15.45 -8.12 -22.41
N ARG A 326 -16.20 -9.10 -22.90
CA ARG A 326 -16.13 -9.65 -24.26
C ARG A 326 -17.51 -9.69 -24.88
N MET A 327 -17.60 -9.39 -26.16
CA MET A 327 -18.77 -9.63 -27.02
C MET A 327 -18.30 -10.26 -28.34
N SER A 328 -19.10 -11.16 -28.90
CA SER A 328 -18.91 -11.61 -30.28
C SER A 328 -19.24 -10.48 -31.26
N ALA A 329 -18.83 -10.62 -32.53
CA ALA A 329 -19.19 -9.67 -33.57
C ALA A 329 -20.70 -9.48 -33.68
N ASP A 330 -21.48 -10.56 -33.63
CA ASP A 330 -22.94 -10.55 -33.72
C ASP A 330 -23.60 -9.87 -32.51
N GLU A 331 -23.07 -10.08 -31.30
CA GLU A 331 -23.55 -9.40 -30.09
C GLU A 331 -23.28 -7.89 -30.15
N MET A 332 -22.14 -7.50 -30.68
CA MET A 332 -21.80 -6.09 -30.85
C MET A 332 -22.70 -5.43 -31.92
N GLN A 333 -22.96 -6.10 -33.03
CA GLN A 333 -23.89 -5.59 -34.05
C GLN A 333 -25.29 -5.38 -33.47
N ARG A 334 -25.80 -6.35 -32.72
CA ARG A 334 -27.10 -6.24 -32.05
C ARG A 334 -27.12 -5.07 -31.05
N LYS A 335 -26.06 -4.89 -30.28
CA LYS A 335 -25.93 -3.78 -29.34
C LYS A 335 -25.90 -2.41 -30.03
N LEU A 336 -25.29 -2.32 -31.20
CA LEU A 336 -25.24 -1.06 -31.98
C LEU A 336 -26.54 -0.78 -32.73
N ALA A 337 -27.35 -1.82 -33.03
CA ALA A 337 -28.65 -1.69 -33.68
C ALA A 337 -29.80 -1.33 -32.70
N THR A 338 -29.54 -1.47 -31.38
CA THR A 338 -30.51 -1.08 -30.35
C THR A 338 -30.25 0.37 -29.95
N PRO A 339 -31.18 1.32 -30.16
CA PRO A 339 -31.00 2.76 -29.92
C PRO A 339 -30.83 3.11 -28.44
#